data_b2b82c5702a52dd278918cd4d6dc8b8b
#
_entry.id   b2b82c5702a52dd278918cd4d6dc8b8b
#
_cell.length_a   1.000
_cell.length_b   1.000
_cell.length_c   1.000
_cell.angle_alpha   90.00
_cell.angle_beta   90.00
_cell.angle_gamma   90.00
#
_symmetry.space_group_name_H-M   'P 1'
#
loop_
_entity.id
_entity.type
_entity.pdbx_description
1 polymer ?
#
loop_
_entity_poly.entity_id
_entity_poly.type
_entity_poly.pdbx_seq_one_letter_code
_entity_poly.pdbx_strand_id
1 'polypeptide(L)'
;MRRLILLIVVIVFLVAVLGPVLLGFGVRAAPPPKADDAAALMQKKLSHAQKLLEGIALGNFEVIGLQAGDLMNVSKRAEFKVFKTAEYELYSNDFRRSLEDIRKGVKEKNLDAATLGYVDMTISCVRCHKHVREVRIAMKD
;
A
#
# COMPACT_ATOMS: atom_id res chain seq x y z
N MET A 1 18.67 -31.93 -48.74
CA MET A 1 17.52 -32.02 -47.80
C MET A 1 17.88 -31.71 -46.35
N ARG A 2 18.85 -32.34 -45.70
CA ARG A 2 19.21 -32.13 -44.30
C ARG A 2 19.60 -30.67 -43.97
N ARG A 3 20.36 -29.98 -44.84
CA ARG A 3 20.78 -28.56 -44.65
C ARG A 3 19.60 -27.59 -44.76
N LEU A 4 18.64 -27.89 -45.63
CA LEU A 4 17.45 -27.06 -45.81
C LEU A 4 16.52 -27.16 -44.56
N ILE A 5 16.37 -28.35 -44.02
CA ILE A 5 15.57 -28.58 -42.81
C ILE A 5 16.21 -27.85 -41.59
N LEU A 6 17.55 -27.92 -41.47
CA LEU A 6 18.29 -27.20 -40.43
C LEU A 6 18.12 -25.69 -40.51
N LEU A 7 18.15 -25.11 -41.70
CA LEU A 7 17.92 -23.68 -41.96
C LEU A 7 16.50 -23.26 -41.57
N ILE A 8 15.49 -24.08 -41.92
CA ILE A 8 14.08 -23.80 -41.57
C ILE A 8 13.89 -23.85 -40.04
N VAL A 9 14.47 -24.83 -39.38
CA VAL A 9 14.36 -24.96 -37.89
C VAL A 9 15.02 -23.77 -37.18
N VAL A 10 16.18 -23.32 -37.66
CA VAL A 10 16.89 -22.14 -37.10
C VAL A 10 16.07 -20.86 -37.29
N ILE A 11 15.48 -20.66 -38.50
CA ILE A 11 14.65 -19.50 -38.79
C ILE A 11 13.38 -19.49 -37.92
N VAL A 12 12.70 -20.63 -37.78
CA VAL A 12 11.51 -20.76 -36.91
C VAL A 12 11.85 -20.49 -35.45
N PHE A 13 13.00 -20.98 -34.99
CA PHE A 13 13.47 -20.74 -33.62
C PHE A 13 13.83 -19.27 -33.40
N LEU A 14 14.49 -18.61 -34.34
CA LEU A 14 14.79 -17.18 -34.31
C LEU A 14 13.52 -16.31 -34.30
N VAL A 15 12.51 -16.65 -35.09
CA VAL A 15 11.22 -15.93 -35.11
C VAL A 15 10.44 -16.16 -33.81
N ALA A 16 10.50 -17.37 -33.24
CA ALA A 16 9.84 -17.66 -31.97
C ALA A 16 10.49 -16.97 -30.76
N VAL A 17 11.80 -16.76 -30.79
CA VAL A 17 12.54 -16.13 -29.67
C VAL A 17 12.60 -14.60 -29.81
N LEU A 18 12.76 -14.06 -31.01
CA LEU A 18 12.84 -12.60 -31.28
C LEU A 18 11.47 -11.95 -31.53
N GLY A 19 10.48 -12.70 -31.98
CA GLY A 19 9.12 -12.21 -32.26
C GLY A 19 8.47 -11.51 -31.07
N PRO A 20 8.48 -12.07 -29.84
CA PRO A 20 7.90 -11.44 -28.66
C PRO A 20 8.63 -10.16 -28.21
N VAL A 21 9.92 -10.02 -28.52
CA VAL A 21 10.74 -8.85 -28.17
C VAL A 21 10.41 -7.65 -29.05
N LEU A 22 10.02 -7.88 -30.29
CA LEU A 22 9.65 -6.81 -31.24
C LEU A 22 8.17 -6.39 -31.12
N LEU A 23 7.30 -7.25 -30.60
CA LEU A 23 5.93 -6.91 -30.22
C LEU A 23 5.94 -6.28 -28.83
N GLY A 24 6.57 -5.13 -28.67
CA GLY A 24 6.71 -4.41 -27.41
C GLY A 24 5.49 -4.65 -26.51
N PHE A 25 5.65 -5.49 -25.48
CA PHE A 25 4.74 -5.51 -24.36
C PHE A 25 4.83 -4.14 -23.68
N GLY A 26 4.08 -3.19 -24.24
CA GLY A 26 3.86 -1.92 -23.59
C GLY A 26 3.24 -2.21 -22.23
N VAL A 27 4.05 -2.19 -21.19
CA VAL A 27 3.57 -2.14 -19.81
C VAL A 27 2.80 -0.83 -19.71
N ARG A 28 1.50 -0.92 -19.93
CA ARG A 28 0.59 0.22 -19.82
C ARG A 28 0.57 0.54 -18.34
N ALA A 29 1.24 1.62 -17.98
CA ALA A 29 1.16 2.13 -16.61
C ALA A 29 -0.32 2.28 -16.24
N ALA A 30 -0.72 1.69 -15.11
CA ALA A 30 -2.08 1.84 -14.62
C ALA A 30 -2.40 3.33 -14.49
N PRO A 31 -3.60 3.77 -14.90
CA PRO A 31 -3.99 5.17 -14.75
C PRO A 31 -3.89 5.56 -13.27
N PRO A 32 -3.52 6.82 -12.97
CA PRO A 32 -3.45 7.28 -11.59
C PRO A 32 -4.81 7.08 -10.91
N PRO A 33 -4.82 6.68 -9.62
CA PRO A 33 -6.06 6.44 -8.89
C PRO A 33 -6.93 7.71 -8.90
N LYS A 34 -8.22 7.53 -9.17
CA LYS A 34 -9.19 8.63 -9.14
C LYS A 34 -9.35 9.15 -7.71
N ALA A 35 -9.69 10.43 -7.56
CA ALA A 35 -9.91 11.05 -6.25
C ALA A 35 -10.97 10.30 -5.42
N ASP A 36 -12.00 9.76 -6.05
CA ASP A 36 -13.05 8.97 -5.41
C ASP A 36 -12.52 7.64 -4.84
N ASP A 37 -11.56 7.01 -5.53
CA ASP A 37 -10.93 5.77 -5.05
C ASP A 37 -10.10 6.02 -3.78
N ALA A 38 -9.40 7.17 -3.72
CA ALA A 38 -8.65 7.56 -2.54
C ALA A 38 -9.57 7.90 -1.35
N ALA A 39 -10.70 8.57 -1.60
CA ALA A 39 -11.70 8.88 -0.57
C ALA A 39 -12.32 7.60 0.00
N ALA A 40 -12.75 6.67 -0.85
CA ALA A 40 -13.29 5.38 -0.43
C ALA A 40 -12.26 4.56 0.38
N LEU A 41 -10.99 4.62 -0.02
CA LEU A 41 -9.90 3.97 0.72
C LEU A 41 -9.70 4.58 2.11
N MET A 42 -9.78 5.92 2.25
CA MET A 42 -9.68 6.61 3.54
C MET A 42 -10.85 6.29 4.47
N GLN A 43 -12.06 6.11 3.94
CA GLN A 43 -13.21 5.63 4.74
C GLN A 43 -12.99 4.22 5.28
N LYS A 44 -12.43 3.31 4.48
CA LYS A 44 -12.04 1.98 4.95
C LYS A 44 -10.98 2.05 6.05
N LYS A 45 -9.94 2.88 5.88
CA LYS A 45 -8.93 3.10 6.93
C LYS A 45 -9.56 3.58 8.24
N LEU A 46 -10.45 4.56 8.17
CA LEU A 46 -11.15 5.09 9.35
C LEU A 46 -11.96 3.99 10.03
N SER A 47 -12.72 3.20 9.28
CA SER A 47 -13.52 2.09 9.83
C SER A 47 -12.65 1.05 10.55
N HIS A 48 -11.51 0.66 9.97
CA HIS A 48 -10.58 -0.27 10.61
C HIS A 48 -9.93 0.34 11.86
N ALA A 49 -9.57 1.64 11.84
CA ALA A 49 -9.01 2.33 13.00
C ALA A 49 -10.01 2.41 14.17
N GLN A 50 -11.29 2.64 13.91
CA GLN A 50 -12.36 2.64 14.90
C GLN A 50 -12.54 1.26 15.55
N LYS A 51 -12.58 0.20 14.73
CA LYS A 51 -12.67 -1.18 15.25
C LYS A 51 -11.42 -1.60 16.02
N LEU A 52 -10.25 -1.09 15.64
CA LEU A 52 -9.01 -1.32 16.37
C LEU A 52 -9.07 -0.67 17.76
N LEU A 53 -9.58 0.57 17.86
CA LEU A 53 -9.81 1.24 19.13
C LEU A 53 -10.81 0.47 20.01
N GLU A 54 -11.90 -0.03 19.43
CA GLU A 54 -12.86 -0.89 20.11
C GLU A 54 -12.18 -2.15 20.67
N GLY A 55 -11.35 -2.81 19.84
CA GLY A 55 -10.56 -3.98 20.27
C GLY A 55 -9.63 -3.67 21.45
N ILE A 56 -8.97 -2.50 21.46
CA ILE A 56 -8.12 -2.02 22.55
C ILE A 56 -8.97 -1.80 23.81
N ALA A 57 -10.08 -1.08 23.69
CA ALA A 57 -10.95 -0.79 24.83
C ALA A 57 -11.51 -2.05 25.51
N LEU A 58 -11.74 -3.11 24.73
CA LEU A 58 -12.22 -4.41 25.20
C LEU A 58 -11.10 -5.39 25.56
N GLY A 59 -9.84 -5.04 25.38
CA GLY A 59 -8.70 -5.96 25.57
C GLY A 59 -8.70 -7.16 24.61
N ASN A 60 -9.37 -7.05 23.45
CA ASN A 60 -9.53 -8.13 22.49
C ASN A 60 -8.36 -8.17 21.49
N PHE A 61 -7.31 -8.93 21.80
CA PHE A 61 -6.11 -9.06 20.98
C PHE A 61 -6.37 -9.62 19.57
N GLU A 62 -7.39 -10.45 19.40
CA GLU A 62 -7.75 -11.00 18.08
C GLU A 62 -8.25 -9.87 17.16
N VAL A 63 -9.18 -9.07 17.64
CA VAL A 63 -9.70 -7.90 16.89
C VAL A 63 -8.59 -6.90 16.63
N ILE A 64 -7.75 -6.56 17.62
CA ILE A 64 -6.62 -5.63 17.45
C ILE A 64 -5.71 -6.13 16.34
N GLY A 65 -5.30 -7.40 16.37
CA GLY A 65 -4.41 -8.00 15.37
C GLY A 65 -4.99 -8.02 13.98
N LEU A 66 -6.28 -8.37 13.84
CA LEU A 66 -7.01 -8.39 12.56
C LEU A 66 -7.07 -6.98 11.96
N GLN A 67 -7.52 -5.99 12.73
CA GLN A 67 -7.70 -4.63 12.23
C GLN A 67 -6.36 -3.96 11.89
N ALA A 68 -5.29 -4.20 12.65
CA ALA A 68 -3.95 -3.73 12.33
C ALA A 68 -3.42 -4.36 11.02
N GLY A 69 -3.72 -5.64 10.79
CA GLY A 69 -3.41 -6.35 9.54
C GLY A 69 -4.14 -5.75 8.34
N ASP A 70 -5.43 -5.49 8.47
CA ASP A 70 -6.24 -4.88 7.41
C ASP A 70 -5.77 -3.46 7.08
N LEU A 71 -5.45 -2.64 8.10
CA LEU A 71 -4.85 -1.32 7.91
C LEU A 71 -3.50 -1.38 7.19
N MET A 72 -2.67 -2.37 7.49
CA MET A 72 -1.41 -2.61 6.79
C MET A 72 -1.67 -2.92 5.30
N ASN A 73 -2.61 -3.80 5.00
CA ASN A 73 -2.98 -4.17 3.63
C ASN A 73 -3.51 -2.97 2.85
N VAL A 74 -4.40 -2.17 3.45
CA VAL A 74 -4.93 -0.94 2.85
C VAL A 74 -3.79 0.05 2.55
N SER A 75 -2.80 0.19 3.44
CA SER A 75 -1.67 1.11 3.27
C SER A 75 -0.73 0.75 2.11
N LYS A 76 -0.77 -0.47 1.63
CA LYS A 76 0.06 -0.97 0.51
C LYS A 76 -0.62 -0.80 -0.86
N ARG A 77 -1.89 -0.43 -0.92
CA ARG A 77 -2.61 -0.28 -2.18
C ARG A 77 -2.11 0.91 -2.98
N ALA A 78 -2.22 0.82 -4.30
CA ALA A 78 -1.77 1.87 -5.23
C ALA A 78 -2.51 3.19 -4.99
N GLU A 79 -3.80 3.14 -4.65
CA GLU A 79 -4.67 4.29 -4.39
C GLU A 79 -4.24 5.09 -3.15
N PHE A 80 -3.42 4.49 -2.29
CA PHE A 80 -2.83 5.18 -1.14
C PHE A 80 -1.68 6.10 -1.55
N LYS A 81 -1.02 5.84 -2.69
CA LYS A 81 0.13 6.61 -3.18
C LYS A 81 -0.32 7.82 -4.01
N VAL A 82 -1.02 8.76 -3.38
CA VAL A 82 -1.61 9.93 -4.07
C VAL A 82 -0.58 11.00 -4.40
N PHE A 83 0.43 11.20 -3.53
CA PHE A 83 1.50 12.18 -3.70
C PHE A 83 2.87 11.52 -3.72
N LYS A 84 3.81 12.14 -4.46
CA LYS A 84 5.20 11.69 -4.57
C LYS A 84 6.16 12.64 -3.83
N THR A 85 5.75 13.16 -2.67
CA THR A 85 6.59 14.00 -1.83
C THR A 85 7.30 13.16 -0.77
N ALA A 86 8.50 13.60 -0.35
CA ALA A 86 9.27 12.90 0.69
C ALA A 86 8.50 12.83 2.02
N GLU A 87 7.79 13.89 2.37
CA GLU A 87 6.97 13.97 3.57
C GLU A 87 5.78 13.00 3.53
N TYR A 88 5.12 12.85 2.36
CA TYR A 88 4.05 11.88 2.20
C TYR A 88 4.55 10.44 2.40
N GLU A 89 5.73 10.15 1.88
CA GLU A 89 6.36 8.85 2.04
C GLU A 89 6.79 8.60 3.48
N LEU A 90 7.36 9.61 4.16
CA LEU A 90 7.72 9.57 5.56
C LEU A 90 6.51 9.22 6.44
N TYR A 91 5.41 9.98 6.34
CA TYR A 91 4.21 9.73 7.14
C TYR A 91 3.53 8.39 6.82
N SER A 92 3.62 7.94 5.57
CA SER A 92 3.14 6.62 5.18
C SER A 92 3.98 5.50 5.81
N ASN A 93 5.28 5.70 5.95
CA ASN A 93 6.18 4.77 6.62
C ASN A 93 5.96 4.77 8.14
N ASP A 94 5.80 5.93 8.75
CA ASP A 94 5.48 6.06 10.18
C ASP A 94 4.16 5.34 10.51
N PHE A 95 3.13 5.53 9.69
CA PHE A 95 1.87 4.81 9.84
C PHE A 95 2.06 3.28 9.81
N ARG A 96 2.84 2.76 8.88
CA ARG A 96 3.11 1.31 8.79
C ARG A 96 3.92 0.80 9.97
N ARG A 97 4.90 1.57 10.44
CA ARG A 97 5.70 1.23 11.62
C ARG A 97 4.82 1.13 12.87
N SER A 98 3.94 2.10 13.10
CA SER A 98 3.00 2.06 14.23
C SER A 98 2.09 0.82 14.18
N LEU A 99 1.66 0.38 12.98
CA LEU A 99 0.90 -0.87 12.84
C LEU A 99 1.74 -2.12 13.17
N GLU A 100 3.03 -2.11 12.86
CA GLU A 100 3.95 -3.19 13.26
C GLU A 100 4.12 -3.23 14.78
N ASP A 101 4.23 -2.08 15.44
CA ASP A 101 4.33 -1.97 16.90
C ASP A 101 3.04 -2.48 17.58
N ILE A 102 1.85 -2.12 17.06
CA ILE A 102 0.57 -2.69 17.53
C ILE A 102 0.59 -4.22 17.42
N ARG A 103 1.00 -4.75 16.25
CA ARG A 103 1.04 -6.21 16.03
C ARG A 103 2.05 -6.91 16.93
N LYS A 104 3.16 -6.25 17.27
CA LYS A 104 4.12 -6.75 18.26
C LYS A 104 3.48 -6.81 19.63
N GLY A 105 2.82 -5.75 20.09
CA GLY A 105 2.05 -5.74 21.35
C GLY A 105 1.02 -6.87 21.42
N VAL A 106 0.30 -7.13 20.31
CA VAL A 106 -0.64 -8.25 20.21
C VAL A 106 0.04 -9.61 20.42
N LYS A 107 1.19 -9.84 19.77
CA LYS A 107 1.96 -11.09 19.92
C LYS A 107 2.45 -11.30 21.37
N GLU A 108 2.85 -10.23 22.02
CA GLU A 108 3.38 -10.22 23.37
C GLU A 108 2.26 -10.18 24.43
N LYS A 109 0.98 -10.13 24.01
CA LYS A 109 -0.18 -9.94 24.91
C LYS A 109 -0.05 -8.70 25.79
N ASN A 110 0.62 -7.67 25.28
CA ASN A 110 0.87 -6.39 25.93
C ASN A 110 -0.09 -5.34 25.37
N LEU A 111 -1.18 -5.09 26.12
CA LEU A 111 -2.21 -4.13 25.72
C LEU A 111 -1.70 -2.70 25.73
N ASP A 112 -0.84 -2.33 26.70
CA ASP A 112 -0.28 -0.99 26.81
C ASP A 112 0.61 -0.67 25.60
N ALA A 113 1.46 -1.61 25.19
CA ALA A 113 2.28 -1.47 23.99
C ALA A 113 1.41 -1.32 22.71
N ALA A 114 0.35 -2.12 22.58
CA ALA A 114 -0.59 -1.99 21.47
C ALA A 114 -1.31 -0.64 21.48
N THR A 115 -1.67 -0.13 22.66
CA THR A 115 -2.30 1.19 22.84
C THR A 115 -1.36 2.33 22.44
N LEU A 116 -0.09 2.28 22.85
CA LEU A 116 0.91 3.28 22.44
C LEU A 116 1.09 3.28 20.93
N GLY A 117 1.19 2.12 20.29
CA GLY A 117 1.25 2.00 18.85
C GLY A 117 0.01 2.59 18.15
N TYR A 118 -1.19 2.46 18.74
CA TYR A 118 -2.41 3.10 18.23
C TYR A 118 -2.36 4.62 18.32
N VAL A 119 -1.83 5.18 19.39
CA VAL A 119 -1.63 6.63 19.54
C VAL A 119 -0.67 7.14 18.46
N ASP A 120 0.47 6.49 18.26
CA ASP A 120 1.45 6.86 17.24
C ASP A 120 0.87 6.76 15.83
N MET A 121 0.08 5.71 15.56
CA MET A 121 -0.67 5.57 14.32
C MET A 121 -1.61 6.76 14.09
N THR A 122 -2.35 7.17 15.11
CA THR A 122 -3.28 8.31 15.03
C THR A 122 -2.53 9.62 14.76
N ILE A 123 -1.38 9.84 15.40
CA ILE A 123 -0.51 11.00 15.16
C ILE A 123 -0.02 11.00 13.70
N SER A 124 0.38 9.86 13.16
CA SER A 124 0.81 9.76 11.76
C SER A 124 -0.32 10.09 10.79
N CYS A 125 -1.57 9.69 11.08
CA CYS A 125 -2.74 10.08 10.31
C CYS A 125 -2.92 11.60 10.25
N VAL A 126 -2.82 12.25 11.42
CA VAL A 126 -3.00 13.72 11.52
C VAL A 126 -1.90 14.46 10.75
N ARG A 127 -0.63 14.03 10.88
CA ARG A 127 0.51 14.63 10.16
C ARG A 127 0.37 14.50 8.66
N CYS A 128 0.06 13.28 8.17
CA CYS A 128 -0.15 13.02 6.76
C CYS A 128 -1.29 13.88 6.19
N HIS A 129 -2.43 13.93 6.87
CA HIS A 129 -3.57 14.73 6.42
C HIS A 129 -3.31 16.24 6.47
N LYS A 130 -2.49 16.74 7.42
CA LYS A 130 -2.03 18.13 7.43
C LYS A 130 -1.23 18.42 6.15
N HIS A 131 -0.22 17.61 5.85
CA HIS A 131 0.62 17.74 4.66
C HIS A 131 -0.22 17.70 3.37
N VAL A 132 -1.15 16.75 3.25
CA VAL A 132 -2.04 16.63 2.08
C VAL A 132 -2.87 17.89 1.86
N ARG A 133 -3.35 18.54 2.92
CA ARG A 133 -4.08 19.82 2.81
C ARG A 133 -3.18 20.93 2.32
N GLU A 134 -1.97 21.04 2.86
CA GLU A 134 -0.98 22.05 2.47
C GLU A 134 -0.59 21.93 1.00
N VAL A 135 -0.27 20.70 0.54
CA VAL A 135 0.07 20.44 -0.88
C VAL A 135 -1.11 20.77 -1.80
N ARG A 136 -2.35 20.41 -1.42
CA ARG A 136 -3.53 20.72 -2.24
C ARG A 136 -3.83 22.22 -2.34
N ILE A 137 -3.53 22.99 -1.31
CA ILE A 137 -3.67 24.46 -1.34
C ILE A 137 -2.62 25.02 -2.30
N ALA A 138 -1.35 24.65 -2.14
CA ALA A 138 -0.25 25.12 -2.99
C ALA A 138 -0.40 24.74 -4.49
N MET A 139 -1.20 23.73 -4.81
CA MET A 139 -1.47 23.34 -6.21
C MET A 139 -2.62 24.11 -6.86
N LYS A 140 -3.37 24.91 -6.08
CA LYS A 140 -4.50 25.72 -6.59
C LYS A 140 -4.11 27.17 -6.86
N ASP A 141 -3.02 27.62 -6.27
CA ASP A 141 -2.41 28.96 -6.45
C ASP A 141 -1.45 28.93 -7.65
#